data_e26df75f7244b061da0f28094eeadd9c
#
_entry.id   e26df75f7244b061da0f28094eeadd9c
#
_cell.length_a   1.000
_cell.length_b   1.000
_cell.length_c   1.000
_cell.angle_alpha   90.00
_cell.angle_beta   90.00
_cell.angle_gamma   90.00
#
_symmetry.space_group_name_H-M   'P 1'
#
loop_
_entity.id
_entity.type
_entity.pdbx_description
1 polymer ?
#
loop_
_entity_poly.entity_id
_entity_poly.type
_entity_poly.pdbx_seq_one_letter_code
_entity_poly.pdbx_strand_id
1 'polypeptide(L)'
;NKPLYIGLAWTDRPLGSAHEWQAQDQPVMSIHDKDAQWWEKLTQYKSVVYWDKEKTLGAPFVMFYNAAGRHPETDLKAERVGIALSKDMKKWKRYPGNPVFAHEADGTITGDAHIQKIGDVYVMFYFSAFEPSRKYKAFNTFAASYDLVHWTDWKGADLIIPSKDYDELFAHKSYVVKHNGVVYHFYCAVNDAEQRGIAIATSKPMGRSQVHFPEREVKNRRMVMELDKGWKTWLCDKSAYGHTDNAPTVV
;
A
#
# COMPACT_ATOMS: atom_id res chain seq x y z
N ASN A 1 9.81 -1.91 18.73
CA ASN A 1 8.75 -2.30 17.79
C ASN A 1 8.76 -3.82 17.65
N LYS A 2 7.60 -4.44 17.74
CA LYS A 2 7.47 -5.88 17.46
C LYS A 2 7.55 -6.09 15.93
N PRO A 3 8.19 -7.16 15.46
CA PRO A 3 8.21 -7.47 14.03
C PRO A 3 6.79 -7.73 13.53
N LEU A 4 6.52 -7.37 12.28
CA LEU A 4 5.27 -7.65 11.60
C LEU A 4 5.44 -8.87 10.69
N TYR A 5 4.37 -9.62 10.52
CA TYR A 5 4.26 -10.80 9.66
C TYR A 5 3.05 -10.65 8.74
N ILE A 6 3.03 -11.39 7.65
CA ILE A 6 1.89 -11.38 6.73
C ILE A 6 0.97 -12.54 7.10
N GLY A 7 -0.25 -12.20 7.54
CA GLY A 7 -1.32 -13.15 7.85
C GLY A 7 -2.35 -13.26 6.74
N LEU A 8 -3.22 -14.25 6.83
CA LEU A 8 -4.36 -14.45 5.96
C LEU A 8 -5.65 -14.56 6.76
N ALA A 9 -6.64 -13.78 6.37
CA ALA A 9 -8.02 -13.95 6.81
C ALA A 9 -8.95 -13.98 5.58
N TRP A 10 -10.04 -14.73 5.67
CA TRP A 10 -11.01 -14.85 4.58
C TRP A 10 -12.44 -14.98 5.13
N THR A 11 -13.40 -14.72 4.26
CA THR A 11 -14.83 -14.94 4.51
C THR A 11 -15.51 -15.38 3.24
N ASP A 12 -16.53 -16.21 3.36
CA ASP A 12 -17.38 -16.61 2.23
C ASP A 12 -18.46 -15.56 1.92
N ARG A 13 -18.56 -14.53 2.74
CA ARG A 13 -19.53 -13.42 2.57
C ARG A 13 -18.84 -12.13 2.25
N PRO A 14 -19.17 -11.47 1.11
CA PRO A 14 -18.72 -10.13 0.84
C PRO A 14 -19.13 -9.20 1.99
N LEU A 15 -18.18 -8.45 2.54
CA LEU A 15 -18.42 -7.51 3.64
C LEU A 15 -19.07 -8.14 4.89
N GLY A 16 -18.75 -9.39 5.18
CA GLY A 16 -19.15 -10.06 6.41
C GLY A 16 -18.74 -9.27 7.66
N SER A 17 -19.48 -9.47 8.76
CA SER A 17 -19.10 -8.90 10.05
C SER A 17 -17.75 -9.48 10.51
N ALA A 18 -17.11 -8.84 11.48
CA ALA A 18 -15.82 -9.34 12.02
C ALA A 18 -15.86 -10.79 12.52
N HIS A 19 -17.05 -11.26 12.92
CA HIS A 19 -17.25 -12.63 13.41
C HIS A 19 -17.36 -13.67 12.28
N GLU A 20 -17.53 -13.26 11.06
CA GLU A 20 -17.66 -14.14 9.89
C GLU A 20 -16.32 -14.34 9.16
N TRP A 21 -15.28 -13.65 9.59
CA TRP A 21 -13.94 -13.83 9.07
C TRP A 21 -13.24 -14.98 9.80
N GLN A 22 -12.67 -15.87 9.01
CA GLN A 22 -11.75 -16.90 9.48
C GLN A 22 -10.33 -16.38 9.30
N ALA A 23 -9.44 -16.71 10.21
CA ALA A 23 -8.03 -16.36 10.11
C ALA A 23 -7.17 -17.62 10.20
N GLN A 24 -6.05 -17.63 9.50
CA GLN A 24 -5.06 -18.69 9.65
C GLN A 24 -4.27 -18.46 10.93
N ASP A 25 -4.07 -19.52 11.72
CA ASP A 25 -3.39 -19.43 13.04
C ASP A 25 -1.93 -19.00 12.92
N GLN A 26 -1.26 -19.36 11.82
CA GLN A 26 0.11 -19.01 11.57
C GLN A 26 0.20 -18.01 10.41
N PRO A 27 1.16 -17.09 10.43
CA PRO A 27 1.38 -16.19 9.31
C PRO A 27 1.72 -16.99 8.04
N VAL A 28 1.29 -16.47 6.90
CA VAL A 28 1.61 -17.05 5.59
C VAL A 28 3.06 -16.76 5.18
N MET A 29 3.64 -15.70 5.74
CA MET A 29 5.06 -15.36 5.61
C MET A 29 5.57 -14.70 6.90
N SER A 30 6.79 -15.04 7.28
CA SER A 30 7.43 -14.60 8.53
C SER A 30 8.91 -14.32 8.32
N ILE A 31 9.46 -13.43 9.14
CA ILE A 31 10.91 -13.18 9.23
C ILE A 31 11.68 -14.42 9.71
N HIS A 32 11.00 -15.38 10.35
CA HIS A 32 11.57 -16.63 10.87
C HIS A 32 11.58 -17.75 9.86
N ASP A 33 10.99 -17.57 8.68
CA ASP A 33 11.04 -18.59 7.64
C ASP A 33 12.49 -18.87 7.22
N LYS A 34 12.75 -20.11 6.87
CA LYS A 34 14.11 -20.55 6.51
C LYS A 34 14.65 -19.87 5.26
N ASP A 35 13.75 -19.47 4.35
CA ASP A 35 14.05 -18.80 3.09
C ASP A 35 13.97 -17.27 3.18
N ALA A 36 13.69 -16.68 4.37
CA ALA A 36 13.71 -15.25 4.59
C ALA A 36 15.15 -14.72 4.50
N GLN A 37 15.36 -13.75 3.61
CA GLN A 37 16.66 -13.14 3.36
C GLN A 37 16.98 -12.01 4.35
N TRP A 38 18.20 -11.49 4.35
CA TRP A 38 18.65 -10.46 5.28
C TRP A 38 17.76 -9.21 5.29
N TRP A 39 17.29 -8.77 4.13
CA TRP A 39 16.46 -7.58 3.96
C TRP A 39 15.01 -7.78 4.47
N GLU A 40 14.64 -8.98 4.93
CA GLU A 40 13.33 -9.33 5.48
C GLU A 40 13.35 -9.55 7.00
N LYS A 41 14.52 -9.53 7.63
CA LYS A 41 14.71 -10.02 9.01
C LYS A 41 14.23 -9.09 10.12
N LEU A 42 13.84 -7.84 9.82
CA LEU A 42 13.26 -6.93 10.81
C LEU A 42 11.75 -6.94 10.78
N THR A 43 11.13 -6.97 9.60
CA THR A 43 9.68 -6.90 9.45
C THR A 43 9.26 -7.22 8.01
N GLN A 44 8.04 -7.76 7.85
CA GLN A 44 7.37 -7.98 6.57
C GLN A 44 5.97 -7.41 6.67
N TYR A 45 5.53 -6.63 5.69
CA TYR A 45 4.26 -5.89 5.78
C TYR A 45 3.82 -5.33 4.44
N LYS A 46 2.69 -4.61 4.42
CA LYS A 46 2.17 -3.87 3.27
C LYS A 46 2.10 -4.75 2.01
N SER A 47 1.45 -5.89 2.13
CA SER A 47 1.27 -6.80 1.02
C SER A 47 0.08 -6.41 0.14
N VAL A 48 0.26 -6.56 -1.16
CA VAL A 48 -0.81 -6.51 -2.15
C VAL A 48 -0.71 -7.73 -3.05
N VAL A 49 -1.83 -8.33 -3.38
CA VAL A 49 -1.86 -9.48 -4.28
C VAL A 49 -2.36 -9.06 -5.65
N TYR A 50 -1.53 -9.25 -6.65
CA TYR A 50 -1.91 -9.12 -8.04
C TYR A 50 -2.40 -10.48 -8.55
N TRP A 51 -3.60 -10.50 -9.13
CA TRP A 51 -4.13 -11.68 -9.80
C TRP A 51 -3.65 -11.71 -11.24
N ASP A 52 -2.60 -12.48 -11.50
CA ASP A 52 -2.02 -12.68 -12.81
C ASP A 52 -2.74 -13.85 -13.53
N LYS A 53 -3.73 -13.50 -14.34
CA LYS A 53 -4.49 -14.48 -15.12
C LYS A 53 -3.63 -15.21 -16.16
N GLU A 54 -2.57 -14.58 -16.62
CA GLU A 54 -1.64 -15.13 -17.61
C GLU A 54 -0.60 -16.05 -16.98
N LYS A 55 -0.48 -16.02 -15.66
CA LYS A 55 0.50 -16.81 -14.89
C LYS A 55 1.93 -16.59 -15.38
N THR A 56 2.30 -15.35 -15.63
CA THR A 56 3.61 -14.91 -16.13
C THR A 56 4.77 -15.56 -15.38
N LEU A 57 4.61 -15.72 -14.06
CA LEU A 57 5.61 -16.36 -13.19
C LEU A 57 5.23 -17.81 -12.78
N GLY A 58 4.33 -18.44 -13.53
CA GLY A 58 3.91 -19.83 -13.29
C GLY A 58 2.87 -20.03 -12.18
N ALA A 59 2.37 -18.94 -11.59
CA ALA A 59 1.33 -18.96 -10.56
C ALA A 59 0.32 -17.82 -10.77
N PRO A 60 -0.97 -18.01 -10.45
CA PRO A 60 -2.00 -17.00 -10.67
C PRO A 60 -1.96 -15.85 -9.67
N PHE A 61 -1.36 -16.02 -8.48
CA PHE A 61 -1.31 -15.00 -7.46
C PHE A 61 0.12 -14.59 -7.20
N VAL A 62 0.40 -13.31 -7.38
CA VAL A 62 1.69 -12.67 -7.13
C VAL A 62 1.51 -11.65 -6.02
N MET A 63 2.03 -11.93 -4.84
CA MET A 63 2.04 -10.99 -3.73
C MET A 63 3.26 -10.10 -3.83
N PHE A 64 3.06 -8.81 -3.90
CA PHE A 64 4.12 -7.82 -3.68
C PHE A 64 4.07 -7.43 -2.20
N TYR A 65 5.20 -7.43 -1.53
CA TYR A 65 5.29 -7.10 -0.12
C TYR A 65 6.53 -6.26 0.18
N ASN A 66 6.38 -5.40 1.18
CA ASN A 66 7.51 -4.69 1.75
C ASN A 66 8.16 -5.54 2.82
N ALA A 67 9.45 -5.45 2.89
CA ALA A 67 10.19 -5.95 4.03
C ALA A 67 11.36 -5.02 4.37
N ALA A 68 11.76 -5.04 5.62
CA ALA A 68 12.91 -4.31 6.10
C ALA A 68 13.92 -5.27 6.74
N GLY A 69 15.16 -4.96 6.52
CA GLY A 69 16.32 -5.61 7.13
C GLY A 69 17.46 -4.62 7.34
N ARG A 70 18.55 -5.09 7.90
CA ARG A 70 19.80 -4.33 8.00
C ARG A 70 20.79 -4.86 6.98
N HIS A 71 21.38 -3.92 6.24
CA HIS A 71 22.41 -4.29 5.26
C HIS A 71 23.60 -4.96 5.97
N PRO A 72 24.07 -6.12 5.51
CA PRO A 72 25.11 -6.88 6.24
C PRO A 72 26.43 -6.12 6.44
N GLU A 73 26.79 -5.24 5.52
CA GLU A 73 28.06 -4.51 5.55
C GLU A 73 27.94 -3.15 6.24
N THR A 74 26.83 -2.42 6.03
CA THR A 74 26.68 -1.04 6.52
C THR A 74 25.85 -0.93 7.79
N ASP A 75 25.13 -1.99 8.17
CA ASP A 75 24.12 -2.04 9.25
C ASP A 75 22.98 -1.01 9.10
N LEU A 76 22.89 -0.31 7.98
CA LEU A 76 21.81 0.62 7.72
C LEU A 76 20.51 -0.14 7.42
N LYS A 77 19.43 0.36 7.97
CA LYS A 77 18.09 -0.16 7.68
C LYS A 77 17.73 0.18 6.23
N ALA A 78 17.26 -0.80 5.48
CA ALA A 78 16.70 -0.63 4.14
C ALA A 78 15.34 -1.32 4.05
N GLU A 79 14.43 -0.72 3.30
CA GLU A 79 13.15 -1.33 2.94
C GLU A 79 13.10 -1.59 1.44
N ARG A 80 12.66 -2.78 1.07
CA ARG A 80 12.66 -3.28 -0.31
C ARG A 80 11.32 -3.94 -0.64
N VAL A 81 11.05 -4.09 -1.93
CA VAL A 81 9.88 -4.81 -2.44
C VAL A 81 10.31 -6.18 -2.92
N GLY A 82 9.69 -7.20 -2.36
CA GLY A 82 9.80 -8.57 -2.83
C GLY A 82 8.49 -9.11 -3.35
N ILE A 83 8.54 -10.28 -3.99
CA ILE A 83 7.37 -11.01 -4.43
C ILE A 83 7.35 -12.44 -3.90
N ALA A 84 6.14 -12.93 -3.66
CA ALA A 84 5.87 -14.32 -3.38
C ALA A 84 4.76 -14.83 -4.29
N LEU A 85 4.82 -16.10 -4.64
CA LEU A 85 3.94 -16.76 -5.59
C LEU A 85 3.02 -17.75 -4.87
N SER A 86 1.76 -17.81 -5.29
CA SER A 86 0.79 -18.77 -4.75
C SER A 86 -0.17 -19.28 -5.82
N LYS A 87 -0.63 -20.51 -5.65
CA LYS A 87 -1.70 -21.12 -6.45
C LYS A 87 -3.07 -21.03 -5.78
N ASP A 88 -3.11 -20.80 -4.47
CA ASP A 88 -4.32 -20.94 -3.63
C ASP A 88 -4.49 -19.80 -2.61
N MET A 89 -3.60 -18.79 -2.61
CA MET A 89 -3.51 -17.69 -1.66
C MET A 89 -3.20 -18.12 -0.20
N LYS A 90 -3.15 -19.41 0.10
CA LYS A 90 -2.90 -19.94 1.45
C LYS A 90 -1.44 -20.32 1.65
N LYS A 91 -0.78 -20.84 0.61
CA LYS A 91 0.64 -21.22 0.63
C LYS A 91 1.42 -20.33 -0.32
N TRP A 92 2.43 -19.66 0.20
CA TRP A 92 3.25 -18.72 -0.52
C TRP A 92 4.70 -19.19 -0.61
N LYS A 93 5.31 -18.97 -1.76
CA LYS A 93 6.73 -19.25 -1.99
C LYS A 93 7.40 -17.97 -2.45
N ARG A 94 8.44 -17.55 -1.75
CA ARG A 94 9.26 -16.41 -2.15
C ARG A 94 9.86 -16.64 -3.53
N TYR A 95 9.90 -15.59 -4.33
CA TYR A 95 10.58 -15.63 -5.61
C TYR A 95 12.09 -15.68 -5.38
N PRO A 96 12.83 -16.59 -6.07
CA PRO A 96 14.26 -16.75 -5.80
C PRO A 96 15.12 -15.52 -6.10
N GLY A 97 14.67 -14.67 -7.03
CA GLY A 97 15.35 -13.42 -7.42
C GLY A 97 14.98 -12.19 -6.59
N ASN A 98 14.36 -12.37 -5.41
CA ASN A 98 14.08 -11.25 -4.51
C ASN A 98 15.35 -10.58 -3.94
N PRO A 99 15.29 -9.27 -3.60
CA PRO A 99 14.17 -8.35 -3.84
C PRO A 99 14.03 -8.01 -5.32
N VAL A 100 12.80 -7.77 -5.79
CA VAL A 100 12.55 -7.41 -7.19
C VAL A 100 12.66 -5.91 -7.45
N PHE A 101 12.55 -5.09 -6.41
CA PHE A 101 12.66 -3.64 -6.55
C PHE A 101 13.16 -2.97 -5.26
N ALA A 102 14.09 -2.05 -5.43
CA ALA A 102 14.62 -1.18 -4.37
C ALA A 102 15.32 0.02 -4.98
N HIS A 103 15.37 1.13 -4.26
CA HIS A 103 16.38 2.16 -4.47
C HIS A 103 17.69 1.72 -3.80
N GLU A 104 18.81 1.94 -4.47
CA GLU A 104 20.10 1.38 -4.03
C GLU A 104 20.71 2.12 -2.83
N ALA A 105 20.38 3.42 -2.66
CA ALA A 105 20.95 4.20 -1.59
C ALA A 105 20.56 3.66 -0.21
N ASP A 106 21.55 3.42 0.62
CA ASP A 106 21.36 2.93 1.99
C ASP A 106 20.46 3.88 2.80
N GLY A 107 19.59 3.30 3.61
CA GLY A 107 18.64 4.04 4.43
C GLY A 107 17.34 4.44 3.70
N THR A 108 17.24 4.19 2.39
CA THR A 108 16.02 4.46 1.63
C THR A 108 14.89 3.49 1.99
N ILE A 109 13.68 3.98 1.85
CA ILE A 109 12.46 3.18 1.93
C ILE A 109 11.85 3.14 0.54
N THR A 110 11.59 1.94 0.03
CA THR A 110 10.87 1.70 -1.22
C THR A 110 9.73 0.75 -0.94
N GLY A 111 8.49 1.17 -1.22
CA GLY A 111 7.39 0.30 -0.82
C GLY A 111 5.97 0.72 -1.20
N ASP A 112 5.01 -0.01 -0.64
CA ASP A 112 3.58 0.07 -0.92
C ASP A 112 3.29 -0.10 -2.43
N ALA A 113 3.88 -1.12 -3.03
CA ALA A 113 3.71 -1.44 -4.43
C ALA A 113 2.23 -1.70 -4.76
N HIS A 114 1.66 -0.91 -5.66
CA HIS A 114 0.33 -1.10 -6.20
C HIS A 114 0.42 -1.39 -7.69
N ILE A 115 0.10 -2.62 -8.09
CA ILE A 115 0.34 -3.12 -9.44
C ILE A 115 -0.92 -2.98 -10.30
N GLN A 116 -0.74 -2.42 -11.49
CA GLN A 116 -1.77 -2.38 -12.53
C GLN A 116 -1.18 -2.83 -13.86
N LYS A 117 -1.96 -3.55 -14.67
CA LYS A 117 -1.61 -3.82 -16.07
C LYS A 117 -2.28 -2.77 -16.95
N ILE A 118 -1.49 -2.03 -17.71
CA ILE A 118 -1.93 -0.98 -18.61
C ILE A 118 -1.44 -1.34 -20.03
N GLY A 119 -2.35 -1.85 -20.85
CA GLY A 119 -1.95 -2.50 -22.09
C GLY A 119 -1.10 -3.73 -21.80
N ASP A 120 0.09 -3.79 -22.41
CA ASP A 120 1.03 -4.90 -22.23
C ASP A 120 2.07 -4.65 -21.13
N VAL A 121 1.97 -3.52 -20.42
CA VAL A 121 2.94 -3.10 -19.42
C VAL A 121 2.36 -3.25 -18.03
N TYR A 122 3.11 -3.84 -17.12
CA TYR A 122 2.84 -3.77 -15.68
C TYR A 122 3.40 -2.46 -15.13
N VAL A 123 2.57 -1.72 -14.41
CA VAL A 123 2.95 -0.48 -13.74
C VAL A 123 2.83 -0.68 -12.25
N MET A 124 3.93 -0.46 -11.55
CA MET A 124 3.98 -0.45 -10.09
C MET A 124 3.98 1.01 -9.64
N PHE A 125 2.86 1.47 -9.09
CA PHE A 125 2.83 2.70 -8.34
C PHE A 125 3.38 2.42 -6.94
N TYR A 126 4.35 3.20 -6.49
CA TYR A 126 5.01 3.00 -5.22
C TYR A 126 5.42 4.34 -4.59
N PHE A 127 5.83 4.31 -3.34
CA PHE A 127 6.47 5.46 -2.72
C PHE A 127 7.93 5.15 -2.38
N SER A 128 8.73 6.20 -2.35
CA SER A 128 10.06 6.15 -1.75
C SER A 128 10.21 7.23 -0.68
N ALA A 129 11.08 6.98 0.28
CA ALA A 129 11.42 7.96 1.31
C ALA A 129 12.92 7.93 1.61
N PHE A 130 13.41 9.08 2.07
CA PHE A 130 14.82 9.32 2.42
C PHE A 130 15.79 9.08 1.25
N GLU A 131 15.31 9.31 0.03
CA GLU A 131 16.11 9.23 -1.18
C GLU A 131 17.05 10.46 -1.25
N PRO A 132 18.40 10.25 -1.23
CA PRO A 132 19.35 11.37 -1.16
C PRO A 132 19.28 12.34 -2.34
N SER A 133 18.81 11.88 -3.50
CA SER A 133 18.65 12.70 -4.70
C SER A 133 17.42 13.61 -4.66
N ARG A 134 16.60 13.55 -3.63
CA ARG A 134 15.36 14.33 -3.48
C ARG A 134 15.48 15.36 -2.36
N LYS A 135 14.83 16.51 -2.55
CA LYS A 135 14.75 17.58 -1.55
C LYS A 135 13.68 17.32 -0.48
N TYR A 136 12.71 16.47 -0.77
CA TYR A 136 11.59 16.09 0.11
C TYR A 136 11.79 14.69 0.68
N LYS A 137 11.22 14.45 1.85
CA LYS A 137 11.45 13.22 2.59
C LYS A 137 10.77 12.00 2.00
N ALA A 138 9.60 12.17 1.36
CA ALA A 138 8.88 11.07 0.73
C ALA A 138 8.07 11.56 -0.47
N PHE A 139 7.86 10.67 -1.43
CA PHE A 139 7.16 10.95 -2.68
C PHE A 139 6.54 9.66 -3.25
N ASN A 140 5.55 9.84 -4.13
CA ASN A 140 4.99 8.75 -4.91
C ASN A 140 5.43 8.86 -6.37
N THR A 141 5.79 7.72 -6.94
CA THR A 141 6.22 7.62 -8.34
C THR A 141 5.81 6.25 -8.92
N PHE A 142 6.41 5.81 -10.00
CA PHE A 142 6.11 4.50 -10.59
C PHE A 142 7.34 3.87 -11.25
N ALA A 143 7.27 2.56 -11.39
CA ALA A 143 8.17 1.78 -12.23
C ALA A 143 7.35 0.93 -13.21
N ALA A 144 7.95 0.53 -14.32
CA ALA A 144 7.32 -0.28 -15.35
C ALA A 144 8.06 -1.59 -15.57
N SER A 145 7.31 -2.65 -15.91
CA SER A 145 7.84 -3.99 -16.18
C SER A 145 7.03 -4.70 -17.25
N TYR A 146 7.64 -5.62 -17.97
CA TYR A 146 6.95 -6.55 -18.87
C TYR A 146 6.78 -7.95 -18.28
N ASP A 147 7.40 -8.24 -17.13
CA ASP A 147 7.49 -9.59 -16.57
C ASP A 147 7.26 -9.70 -15.06
N LEU A 148 6.89 -8.58 -14.39
CA LEU A 148 6.67 -8.49 -12.93
C LEU A 148 7.94 -8.61 -12.07
N VAL A 149 9.09 -8.79 -12.67
CA VAL A 149 10.37 -9.02 -11.98
C VAL A 149 11.41 -7.94 -12.28
N HIS A 150 11.58 -7.61 -13.58
CA HIS A 150 12.52 -6.59 -14.00
C HIS A 150 11.80 -5.25 -14.15
N TRP A 151 12.08 -4.35 -13.23
CA TRP A 151 11.41 -3.05 -13.14
C TRP A 151 12.33 -1.93 -13.60
N THR A 152 11.83 -1.11 -14.48
CA THR A 152 12.48 0.14 -14.90
C THR A 152 11.82 1.29 -14.16
N ASP A 153 12.60 1.95 -13.32
CA ASP A 153 12.16 3.10 -12.54
C ASP A 153 11.95 4.35 -13.42
N TRP A 154 10.91 5.10 -13.12
CA TRP A 154 10.62 6.37 -13.78
C TRP A 154 11.67 7.41 -13.41
N LYS A 155 12.26 8.06 -14.43
CA LYS A 155 13.32 9.07 -14.26
C LYS A 155 12.85 10.51 -14.43
N GLY A 156 11.56 10.72 -14.68
CA GLY A 156 10.94 12.03 -14.77
C GLY A 156 10.52 12.61 -13.42
N ALA A 157 9.62 13.58 -13.45
CA ALA A 157 9.06 14.17 -12.24
C ALA A 157 8.23 13.14 -11.45
N ASP A 158 8.37 13.18 -10.12
CA ASP A 158 7.58 12.33 -9.24
C ASP A 158 6.08 12.68 -9.33
N LEU A 159 5.22 11.69 -9.18
CA LEU A 159 3.76 11.87 -9.36
C LEU A 159 3.14 12.72 -8.27
N ILE A 160 3.51 12.45 -7.02
CA ILE A 160 3.04 13.17 -5.83
C ILE A 160 4.24 13.50 -4.96
N ILE A 161 4.35 14.76 -4.60
CA ILE A 161 5.37 15.27 -3.68
C ILE A 161 4.69 16.10 -2.58
N PRO A 162 5.31 16.32 -1.44
CA PRO A 162 4.86 17.29 -0.46
C PRO A 162 4.60 18.65 -1.10
N SER A 163 3.41 19.19 -0.96
CA SER A 163 2.99 20.41 -1.66
C SER A 163 1.96 21.25 -0.93
N LYS A 164 1.43 20.77 0.19
CA LYS A 164 0.38 21.38 0.99
C LYS A 164 0.70 21.26 2.48
N ASP A 165 0.09 22.12 3.28
CA ASP A 165 0.26 22.15 4.73
C ASP A 165 -0.05 20.77 5.40
N TYR A 166 -0.90 19.99 4.78
CA TYR A 166 -1.27 18.67 5.32
C TYR A 166 -0.30 17.53 4.91
N ASP A 167 0.61 17.75 3.95
CA ASP A 167 1.55 16.73 3.46
C ASP A 167 3.03 17.16 3.49
N GLU A 168 3.36 18.27 4.19
CA GLU A 168 4.70 18.87 4.23
C GLU A 168 5.80 17.89 4.61
N LEU A 169 5.54 17.01 5.58
CA LEU A 169 6.53 16.06 6.06
C LEU A 169 6.64 14.84 5.15
N PHE A 170 5.51 14.24 4.77
CA PHE A 170 5.46 13.05 3.91
C PHE A 170 4.23 13.05 3.00
N ALA A 171 4.46 12.84 1.71
CA ALA A 171 3.46 12.38 0.75
C ALA A 171 3.83 10.96 0.30
N HIS A 172 3.28 9.93 0.94
CA HIS A 172 3.74 8.56 0.76
C HIS A 172 2.59 7.55 0.72
N LYS A 173 2.90 6.28 0.42
CA LYS A 173 1.92 5.19 0.26
C LYS A 173 0.96 5.43 -0.90
N SER A 174 1.04 4.61 -1.89
CA SER A 174 0.37 4.79 -3.17
C SER A 174 -0.81 3.84 -3.33
N TYR A 175 -1.97 4.37 -3.73
CA TYR A 175 -3.07 3.56 -4.23
C TYR A 175 -3.77 4.30 -5.37
N VAL A 176 -3.72 3.74 -6.58
CA VAL A 176 -4.19 4.41 -7.79
C VAL A 176 -5.39 3.67 -8.37
N VAL A 177 -6.45 4.42 -8.66
CA VAL A 177 -7.68 3.89 -9.29
C VAL A 177 -8.05 4.77 -10.46
N LYS A 178 -8.53 4.17 -11.56
CA LYS A 178 -9.13 4.90 -12.67
C LYS A 178 -10.63 4.59 -12.71
N HIS A 179 -11.43 5.64 -12.68
CA HIS A 179 -12.89 5.54 -12.77
C HIS A 179 -13.45 6.68 -13.64
N ASN A 180 -14.35 6.36 -14.56
CA ASN A 180 -15.00 7.33 -15.46
C ASN A 180 -14.02 8.31 -16.14
N GLY A 181 -12.87 7.80 -16.58
CA GLY A 181 -11.83 8.59 -17.26
C GLY A 181 -11.05 9.55 -16.36
N VAL A 182 -11.21 9.46 -15.06
CA VAL A 182 -10.41 10.18 -14.05
C VAL A 182 -9.49 9.20 -13.34
N VAL A 183 -8.24 9.57 -13.16
CA VAL A 183 -7.30 8.84 -12.29
C VAL A 183 -7.35 9.47 -10.90
N TYR A 184 -7.50 8.65 -9.91
CA TYR A 184 -7.51 8.99 -8.48
C TYR A 184 -6.28 8.36 -7.85
N HIS A 185 -5.39 9.18 -7.31
CA HIS A 185 -4.21 8.73 -6.59
C HIS A 185 -4.37 9.05 -5.12
N PHE A 186 -4.75 8.05 -4.33
CA PHE A 186 -4.82 8.16 -2.87
C PHE A 186 -3.43 7.99 -2.28
N TYR A 187 -3.11 8.80 -1.29
CA TYR A 187 -1.84 8.72 -0.59
C TYR A 187 -1.98 9.12 0.88
N CYS A 188 -1.06 8.68 1.70
CA CYS A 188 -0.98 9.10 3.09
C CYS A 188 -0.21 10.41 3.16
N ALA A 189 -0.89 11.44 3.63
CA ALA A 189 -0.33 12.76 3.90
C ALA A 189 0.06 12.87 5.38
N VAL A 190 1.20 13.49 5.65
CA VAL A 190 1.67 13.77 7.02
C VAL A 190 2.21 15.18 7.05
N ASN A 191 1.70 15.99 7.96
CA ASN A 191 2.17 17.37 8.18
C ASN A 191 3.33 17.43 9.19
N ASP A 192 3.89 18.62 9.40
CA ASP A 192 5.00 18.84 10.33
C ASP A 192 4.65 18.55 11.80
N ALA A 193 3.37 18.61 12.17
CA ALA A 193 2.88 18.19 13.48
C ALA A 193 2.68 16.67 13.60
N GLU A 194 3.14 15.89 12.60
CA GLU A 194 2.99 14.42 12.51
C GLU A 194 1.53 13.92 12.45
N GLN A 195 0.58 14.80 12.21
CA GLN A 195 -0.80 14.39 11.95
C GLN A 195 -0.89 13.67 10.61
N ARG A 196 -1.71 12.62 10.55
CA ARG A 196 -1.82 11.74 9.39
C ARG A 196 -3.23 11.71 8.85
N GLY A 197 -3.34 11.71 7.51
CA GLY A 197 -4.60 11.59 6.82
C GLY A 197 -4.44 10.93 5.45
N ILE A 198 -5.57 10.64 4.82
CA ILE A 198 -5.60 10.19 3.43
C ILE A 198 -5.91 11.41 2.57
N ALA A 199 -5.01 11.71 1.66
CA ALA A 199 -5.19 12.74 0.64
C ALA A 199 -5.41 12.10 -0.73
N ILE A 200 -5.90 12.89 -1.66
CA ILE A 200 -6.19 12.46 -3.02
C ILE A 200 -5.69 13.49 -4.04
N ALA A 201 -5.01 13.01 -5.06
CA ALA A 201 -4.75 13.77 -6.28
C ALA A 201 -5.54 13.19 -7.44
N THR A 202 -6.00 14.04 -8.36
CA THR A 202 -6.84 13.63 -9.48
C THR A 202 -6.32 14.17 -10.79
N SER A 203 -6.48 13.40 -11.88
CA SER A 203 -6.04 13.79 -13.23
C SER A 203 -6.93 14.85 -13.89
N LYS A 204 -8.10 15.14 -13.30
CA LYS A 204 -9.01 16.21 -13.72
C LYS A 204 -9.42 17.03 -12.50
N PRO A 205 -9.66 18.35 -12.64
CA PRO A 205 -10.19 19.13 -11.55
C PRO A 205 -11.49 18.54 -11.03
N MET A 206 -11.60 18.40 -9.70
CA MET A 206 -12.82 17.97 -9.01
C MET A 206 -13.19 19.05 -8.00
N GLY A 207 -14.39 19.63 -8.17
CA GLY A 207 -14.98 20.47 -7.14
C GLY A 207 -15.48 19.60 -5.96
N ARG A 208 -15.42 20.12 -4.74
CA ARG A 208 -15.99 19.44 -3.55
C ARG A 208 -17.49 19.13 -3.73
N SER A 209 -18.21 19.96 -4.48
CA SER A 209 -19.62 19.77 -4.81
C SER A 209 -19.95 18.57 -5.71
N GLN A 210 -18.93 17.91 -6.28
CA GLN A 210 -19.12 16.75 -7.15
C GLN A 210 -19.27 15.43 -6.39
N VAL A 211 -19.01 15.43 -5.09
CA VAL A 211 -19.16 14.24 -4.23
C VAL A 211 -20.37 14.46 -3.32
N HIS A 212 -21.48 13.84 -3.67
CA HIS A 212 -22.70 13.84 -2.85
C HIS A 212 -22.77 12.51 -2.10
N PHE A 213 -22.69 12.60 -0.77
CA PHE A 213 -22.99 11.46 0.08
C PHE A 213 -24.47 11.49 0.42
N PRO A 214 -25.23 10.40 0.18
CA PRO A 214 -26.62 10.35 0.58
C PRO A 214 -26.71 10.53 2.10
N GLU A 215 -27.58 11.45 2.53
CA GLU A 215 -27.91 11.58 3.94
C GLU A 215 -28.50 10.26 4.43
N ARG A 216 -27.87 9.69 5.44
CA ARG A 216 -28.39 8.52 6.15
C ARG A 216 -28.52 8.81 7.62
N GLU A 217 -29.67 8.47 8.13
CA GLU A 217 -29.88 8.42 9.57
C GLU A 217 -28.96 7.36 10.18
N VAL A 218 -27.98 7.78 10.96
CA VAL A 218 -27.05 6.88 11.64
C VAL A 218 -27.79 6.29 12.84
N LYS A 219 -28.44 5.14 12.64
CA LYS A 219 -29.15 4.45 13.72
C LYS A 219 -28.21 3.71 14.68
N ASN A 220 -27.01 3.38 14.23
CA ASN A 220 -25.98 2.70 15.02
C ASN A 220 -24.59 3.26 14.72
N ARG A 221 -23.67 3.20 15.69
CA ARG A 221 -22.26 3.64 15.58
C ARG A 221 -21.42 2.86 14.54
N ARG A 222 -22.00 1.86 13.89
CA ARG A 222 -21.41 1.13 12.75
C ARG A 222 -22.19 1.45 11.50
N MET A 223 -21.52 2.00 10.51
CA MET A 223 -22.06 2.06 9.15
C MET A 223 -21.71 0.79 8.40
N VAL A 224 -22.71 0.19 7.78
CA VAL A 224 -22.50 -0.85 6.79
C VAL A 224 -22.20 -0.16 5.46
N MET A 225 -21.06 -0.44 4.89
CA MET A 225 -20.68 0.08 3.59
C MET A 225 -21.35 -0.77 2.51
N GLU A 226 -22.29 -0.16 1.76
CA GLU A 226 -22.87 -0.79 0.57
C GLU A 226 -22.09 -0.29 -0.65
N LEU A 227 -21.17 -1.12 -1.15
CA LEU A 227 -20.27 -0.78 -2.26
C LEU A 227 -20.98 -0.56 -3.59
N ASP A 228 -22.18 -1.09 -3.74
CA ASP A 228 -23.04 -0.95 -4.94
C ASP A 228 -23.74 0.40 -5.02
N LYS A 229 -23.84 1.13 -3.90
CA LYS A 229 -24.52 2.43 -3.80
C LYS A 229 -23.60 3.62 -3.56
N GLY A 230 -22.30 3.43 -3.75
CA GLY A 230 -21.29 4.47 -3.57
C GLY A 230 -20.65 4.48 -2.18
N TRP A 231 -19.57 5.20 -2.07
CA TRP A 231 -18.80 5.37 -0.83
C TRP A 231 -19.59 6.22 0.17
N LYS A 232 -19.59 5.82 1.41
CA LYS A 232 -20.17 6.59 2.52
C LYS A 232 -19.07 6.95 3.49
N THR A 233 -19.00 8.21 3.87
CA THR A 233 -18.15 8.67 4.95
C THR A 233 -18.85 8.44 6.28
N TRP A 234 -18.13 8.02 7.28
CA TRP A 234 -18.63 7.82 8.63
C TRP A 234 -17.77 8.57 9.63
N LEU A 235 -18.45 9.18 10.58
CA LEU A 235 -17.81 9.82 11.71
C LEU A 235 -17.54 8.73 12.75
N CYS A 236 -16.28 8.52 13.07
CA CYS A 236 -15.91 7.69 14.22
C CYS A 236 -16.08 8.53 15.48
N ASP A 237 -16.80 7.99 16.46
CA ASP A 237 -16.82 8.54 17.79
C ASP A 237 -15.39 8.53 18.36
N LYS A 238 -14.94 9.67 18.88
CA LYS A 238 -13.62 9.86 19.48
C LYS A 238 -13.31 8.80 20.56
N SER A 239 -14.33 8.29 21.24
CA SER A 239 -14.20 7.26 22.28
C SER A 239 -13.80 5.89 21.77
N ALA A 240 -14.00 5.61 20.47
CA ALA A 240 -13.75 4.28 19.89
C ALA A 240 -12.28 4.01 19.58
N TYR A 241 -11.43 5.03 19.51
CA TYR A 241 -10.02 4.91 19.12
C TYR A 241 -9.02 5.45 20.16
N GLY A 242 -9.45 5.78 21.36
CA GLY A 242 -8.57 6.06 22.49
C GLY A 242 -7.58 7.24 22.36
N HIS A 243 -7.46 7.86 21.21
CA HIS A 243 -6.64 9.02 20.94
C HIS A 243 -7.11 9.71 19.68
N THR A 244 -7.68 10.85 19.78
CA THR A 244 -7.34 11.99 18.95
C THR A 244 -8.45 13.02 19.00
N ASP A 245 -8.14 14.11 19.63
CA ASP A 245 -8.88 15.37 19.49
C ASP A 245 -8.80 15.94 18.06
N ASN A 246 -8.11 15.26 17.15
CA ASN A 246 -7.76 15.71 15.81
C ASN A 246 -7.95 14.66 14.71
N ALA A 247 -8.98 13.80 14.80
CA ALA A 247 -9.35 13.01 13.64
C ALA A 247 -9.80 13.98 12.53
N PRO A 248 -9.17 13.98 11.35
CA PRO A 248 -9.58 14.87 10.29
C PRO A 248 -11.02 14.53 9.91
N THR A 249 -11.87 15.54 9.94
CA THR A 249 -13.17 15.44 9.30
C THR A 249 -12.93 15.31 7.82
N VAL A 250 -13.02 14.10 7.30
CA VAL A 250 -13.01 13.89 5.86
C VAL A 250 -14.41 14.31 5.37
N VAL A 251 -14.46 15.47 4.77
CA VAL A 251 -15.63 15.99 4.07
C VAL A 251 -15.56 15.59 2.62
#